data_22ed7f9d073d623f6052b25e55c68aa5
#
_entry.id   22ed7f9d073d623f6052b25e55c68aa5
#
_cell.length_a   1.000
_cell.length_b   1.000
_cell.length_c   1.000
_cell.angle_alpha   90.00
_cell.angle_beta   90.00
_cell.angle_gamma   90.00
#
_symmetry.space_group_name_H-M   'P 1'
#
loop_
_entity.id
_entity.type
_entity.pdbx_description
1 polymer ?
#
loop_
_entity_poly.entity_id
_entity_poly.type
_entity_poly.pdbx_seq_one_letter_code
_entity_poly.pdbx_strand_id
1 'polypeptide(L)'
;MTIEAHDFIQNRTFDEIAIGDTAHLVRTLRPEDIHLFAVMSGDVNPTHVDPEFARSSQFREVVGHSMWGSVLISSILGTEFPGPGTVYVGQTLKFWRPITIGDTLTVTITCTHRFEHNHHLLLECLCVNQDGLKVIDGTAEVMAPTEKIKRPRIALPGVTISDRRERYLHVLEMTKGMEPIPIAVAHPCDTESLRGPLQARDAGLVIPVLVGPEAKIREVAEREHLDLRGVRIKIGRASC
;
A
#
# COMPACT_ATOMS: atom_id res chain seq x y z
N MET A 1 -19.55 -28.37 13.11
CA MET A 1 -19.17 -27.07 12.51
C MET A 1 -20.21 -26.76 11.46
N THR A 2 -21.17 -25.89 11.75
CA THR A 2 -22.23 -25.52 10.80
C THR A 2 -21.61 -24.60 9.77
N ILE A 3 -21.59 -25.04 8.50
CA ILE A 3 -21.09 -24.23 7.38
C ILE A 3 -22.16 -23.17 7.08
N GLU A 4 -21.85 -21.90 7.36
CA GLU A 4 -22.76 -20.78 7.10
C GLU A 4 -22.68 -20.35 5.62
N ALA A 5 -23.72 -19.65 5.15
CA ALA A 5 -23.81 -19.18 3.74
C ALA A 5 -22.63 -18.27 3.33
N HIS A 6 -21.94 -17.65 4.30
CA HIS A 6 -20.78 -16.79 4.12
C HIS A 6 -19.48 -17.54 3.80
N ASP A 7 -19.45 -18.86 4.01
CA ASP A 7 -18.25 -19.68 3.75
C ASP A 7 -18.01 -19.99 2.28
N PHE A 8 -18.96 -19.65 1.41
CA PHE A 8 -18.89 -19.90 -0.02
C PHE A 8 -19.01 -18.60 -0.82
N ILE A 9 -18.36 -18.59 -1.98
CA ILE A 9 -18.65 -17.64 -3.06
C ILE A 9 -19.39 -18.39 -4.16
N GLN A 10 -20.41 -17.77 -4.75
CA GLN A 10 -21.23 -18.36 -5.79
C GLN A 10 -21.56 -17.30 -6.83
N ASN A 11 -21.51 -17.69 -8.10
CA ASN A 11 -21.91 -16.80 -9.19
C ASN A 11 -23.43 -16.78 -9.42
N ARG A 12 -23.85 -15.78 -10.20
CA ARG A 12 -25.09 -15.78 -10.97
C ARG A 12 -24.72 -15.99 -12.44
N THR A 13 -25.34 -16.99 -13.07
CA THR A 13 -25.15 -17.23 -14.51
C THR A 13 -25.87 -16.17 -15.34
N PHE A 14 -25.49 -16.02 -16.60
CA PHE A 14 -26.12 -15.06 -17.51
C PHE A 14 -27.65 -15.18 -17.50
N ASP A 15 -28.20 -16.39 -17.48
CA ASP A 15 -29.65 -16.63 -17.48
C ASP A 15 -30.34 -16.28 -16.16
N GLU A 16 -29.58 -16.20 -15.06
CA GLU A 16 -30.07 -15.82 -13.74
C GLU A 16 -30.05 -14.29 -13.50
N ILE A 17 -29.54 -13.50 -14.44
CA ILE A 17 -29.38 -12.06 -14.31
C ILE A 17 -30.41 -11.33 -15.16
N ALA A 18 -31.20 -10.47 -14.57
CA ALA A 18 -32.16 -9.61 -15.24
C ALA A 18 -31.68 -8.15 -15.31
N ILE A 19 -32.19 -7.39 -16.27
CA ILE A 19 -32.03 -5.95 -16.30
C ILE A 19 -32.68 -5.37 -15.03
N GLY A 20 -31.95 -4.48 -14.34
CA GLY A 20 -32.35 -3.90 -13.06
C GLY A 20 -31.80 -4.65 -11.83
N ASP A 21 -31.23 -5.83 -12.01
CA ASP A 21 -30.54 -6.52 -10.90
C ASP A 21 -29.34 -5.72 -10.40
N THR A 22 -29.18 -5.69 -9.08
CA THR A 22 -28.14 -4.89 -8.40
C THR A 22 -27.32 -5.72 -7.43
N ALA A 23 -26.09 -5.25 -7.18
CA ALA A 23 -25.27 -5.65 -6.06
C ALA A 23 -24.57 -4.43 -5.48
N HIS A 24 -24.18 -4.50 -4.21
CA HIS A 24 -23.50 -3.39 -3.55
C HIS A 24 -22.42 -3.88 -2.58
N LEU A 25 -21.42 -3.03 -2.37
CA LEU A 25 -20.32 -3.21 -1.42
C LEU A 25 -20.11 -1.92 -0.66
N VAL A 26 -19.92 -2.02 0.64
CA VAL A 26 -19.57 -0.87 1.49
C VAL A 26 -18.17 -1.06 2.02
N ARG A 27 -17.29 -0.07 1.84
CA ARG A 27 -15.91 -0.12 2.31
C ARG A 27 -15.42 1.25 2.77
N THR A 28 -14.80 1.30 3.94
CA THR A 28 -14.13 2.51 4.44
C THR A 28 -12.66 2.50 4.02
N LEU A 29 -12.17 3.63 3.48
CA LEU A 29 -10.76 3.82 3.16
C LEU A 29 -9.95 3.98 4.45
N ARG A 30 -8.97 3.12 4.66
CA ARG A 30 -8.05 3.14 5.80
C ARG A 30 -6.65 3.58 5.35
N PRO A 31 -5.80 4.09 6.27
CA PRO A 31 -4.41 4.41 5.95
C PRO A 31 -3.64 3.25 5.33
N GLU A 32 -3.89 2.02 5.83
CA GLU A 32 -3.25 0.80 5.34
C GLU A 32 -3.62 0.50 3.89
N ASP A 33 -4.86 0.80 3.47
CA ASP A 33 -5.31 0.59 2.08
C ASP A 33 -4.52 1.47 1.10
N ILE A 34 -4.15 2.70 1.49
CA ILE A 34 -3.34 3.61 0.67
C ILE A 34 -1.93 3.04 0.49
N HIS A 35 -1.28 2.61 1.57
CA HIS A 35 0.05 2.03 1.51
C HIS A 35 0.07 0.71 0.71
N LEU A 36 -0.92 -0.17 0.92
CA LEU A 36 -1.06 -1.41 0.16
C LEU A 36 -1.25 -1.13 -1.33
N PHE A 37 -2.08 -0.13 -1.66
CA PHE A 37 -2.30 0.27 -3.05
C PHE A 37 -1.02 0.82 -3.67
N ALA A 38 -0.29 1.69 -2.98
CA ALA A 38 0.98 2.24 -3.44
C ALA A 38 2.03 1.15 -3.69
N VAL A 39 2.15 0.17 -2.76
CA VAL A 39 3.08 -0.96 -2.91
C VAL A 39 2.70 -1.84 -4.10
N MET A 40 1.41 -2.11 -4.29
CA MET A 40 0.92 -2.97 -5.37
C MET A 40 1.03 -2.31 -6.75
N SER A 41 0.69 -1.01 -6.84
CA SER A 41 0.61 -0.28 -8.11
C SER A 41 1.93 0.40 -8.51
N GLY A 42 2.81 0.69 -7.53
CA GLY A 42 3.96 1.57 -7.72
C GLY A 42 3.61 3.06 -7.75
N ASP A 43 2.35 3.44 -7.53
CA ASP A 43 1.92 4.84 -7.50
C ASP A 43 2.26 5.47 -6.14
N VAL A 44 3.43 6.09 -6.12
CA VAL A 44 3.99 6.82 -4.96
C VAL A 44 3.80 8.33 -5.10
N ASN A 45 2.76 8.79 -5.76
CA ASN A 45 2.44 10.21 -5.85
C ASN A 45 2.36 10.81 -4.44
N PRO A 46 3.09 11.91 -4.14
CA PRO A 46 3.18 12.46 -2.80
C PRO A 46 1.83 12.92 -2.22
N THR A 47 0.81 13.17 -3.04
CA THR A 47 -0.56 13.44 -2.53
C THR A 47 -1.16 12.28 -1.76
N HIS A 48 -0.67 11.05 -1.99
CA HIS A 48 -1.15 9.82 -1.35
C HIS A 48 -0.25 9.36 -0.20
N VAL A 49 1.07 9.57 -0.31
CA VAL A 49 2.04 8.92 0.58
C VAL A 49 2.88 9.88 1.41
N ASP A 50 2.79 11.19 1.17
CA ASP A 50 3.51 12.24 1.91
C ASP A 50 2.53 13.21 2.57
N PRO A 51 2.28 13.09 3.89
CA PRO A 51 1.35 13.96 4.60
C PRO A 51 1.76 15.43 4.64
N GLU A 52 3.07 15.74 4.55
CA GLU A 52 3.55 17.12 4.53
C GLU A 52 3.24 17.78 3.18
N PHE A 53 3.56 17.09 2.10
CA PHE A 53 3.20 17.54 0.76
C PHE A 53 1.68 17.66 0.60
N ALA A 54 0.92 16.66 1.03
CA ALA A 54 -0.54 16.62 0.89
C ALA A 54 -1.20 17.82 1.58
N ARG A 55 -0.74 18.23 2.77
CA ARG A 55 -1.22 19.45 3.47
C ARG A 55 -0.97 20.74 2.69
N SER A 56 0.09 20.80 1.90
CA SER A 56 0.41 21.95 1.05
C SER A 56 -0.33 21.94 -0.29
N SER A 57 -0.90 20.80 -0.68
CA SER A 57 -1.62 20.60 -1.95
C SER A 57 -3.04 21.21 -1.90
N GLN A 58 -3.71 21.19 -3.05
CA GLN A 58 -5.12 21.61 -3.15
C GLN A 58 -6.08 20.79 -2.28
N PHE A 59 -5.70 19.55 -1.93
CA PHE A 59 -6.53 18.66 -1.11
C PHE A 59 -6.44 18.94 0.39
N ARG A 60 -5.34 19.57 0.85
CA ARG A 60 -5.07 19.89 2.27
C ARG A 60 -4.86 18.69 3.19
N GLU A 61 -5.00 17.49 2.68
CA GLU A 61 -4.85 16.23 3.39
C GLU A 61 -4.45 15.11 2.44
N VAL A 62 -4.05 13.95 2.98
CA VAL A 62 -3.79 12.74 2.21
C VAL A 62 -5.08 12.24 1.58
N VAL A 63 -5.07 12.04 0.27
CA VAL A 63 -6.20 11.47 -0.48
C VAL A 63 -5.85 10.06 -0.93
N GLY A 64 -6.88 9.20 -1.00
CA GLY A 64 -6.75 7.86 -1.56
C GLY A 64 -6.50 7.90 -3.06
N HIS A 65 -5.87 6.86 -3.58
CA HIS A 65 -5.73 6.66 -5.01
C HIS A 65 -7.11 6.56 -5.65
N SER A 66 -7.38 7.33 -6.69
CA SER A 66 -8.70 7.33 -7.35
C SER A 66 -9.10 5.93 -7.82
N MET A 67 -8.13 5.14 -8.29
CA MET A 67 -8.34 3.76 -8.73
C MET A 67 -8.68 2.78 -7.60
N TRP A 68 -8.50 3.15 -6.31
CA TRP A 68 -8.92 2.32 -5.19
C TRP A 68 -10.44 2.06 -5.22
N GLY A 69 -11.26 3.07 -5.52
CA GLY A 69 -12.71 2.89 -5.71
C GLY A 69 -13.04 1.97 -6.90
N SER A 70 -12.23 1.99 -7.95
CA SER A 70 -12.39 1.09 -9.11
C SER A 70 -12.09 -0.38 -8.76
N VAL A 71 -11.15 -0.64 -7.85
CA VAL A 71 -10.88 -1.99 -7.34
C VAL A 71 -12.08 -2.55 -6.58
N LEU A 72 -12.86 -1.72 -5.89
CA LEU A 72 -14.11 -2.14 -5.23
C LEU A 72 -15.16 -2.58 -6.25
N ILE A 73 -15.28 -1.88 -7.39
CA ILE A 73 -16.12 -2.32 -8.51
C ILE A 73 -15.68 -3.69 -9.00
N SER A 74 -14.39 -3.86 -9.27
CA SER A 74 -13.83 -5.15 -9.70
C SER A 74 -14.07 -6.27 -8.69
N SER A 75 -14.01 -5.96 -7.39
CA SER A 75 -14.29 -6.92 -6.32
C SER A 75 -15.74 -7.43 -6.41
N ILE A 76 -16.73 -6.54 -6.58
CA ILE A 76 -18.13 -6.96 -6.73
C ILE A 76 -18.28 -7.86 -7.96
N LEU A 77 -17.72 -7.43 -9.11
CA LEU A 77 -17.85 -8.17 -10.36
C LEU A 77 -17.27 -9.58 -10.28
N GLY A 78 -16.16 -9.77 -9.61
CA GLY A 78 -15.49 -11.06 -9.51
C GLY A 78 -15.96 -11.97 -8.38
N THR A 79 -16.61 -11.42 -7.35
CA THR A 79 -16.97 -12.22 -6.16
C THR A 79 -18.45 -12.27 -5.84
N GLU A 80 -19.24 -11.27 -6.27
CA GLU A 80 -20.64 -11.14 -5.87
C GLU A 80 -21.61 -11.12 -7.06
N PHE A 81 -21.33 -10.28 -8.10
CA PHE A 81 -22.28 -10.06 -9.20
C PHE A 81 -21.59 -9.64 -10.51
N PRO A 82 -21.58 -10.46 -11.55
CA PRO A 82 -22.07 -11.84 -11.64
C PRO A 82 -21.35 -12.83 -10.72
N GLY A 83 -20.13 -12.52 -10.23
CA GLY A 83 -19.35 -13.35 -9.33
C GLY A 83 -18.34 -14.25 -10.03
N PRO A 84 -17.94 -15.37 -9.42
CA PRO A 84 -16.90 -16.26 -9.94
C PRO A 84 -17.13 -16.68 -11.39
N GLY A 85 -16.10 -16.60 -12.21
CA GLY A 85 -16.15 -16.91 -13.64
C GLY A 85 -16.48 -15.73 -14.54
N THR A 86 -16.73 -14.55 -14.00
CA THR A 86 -16.91 -13.32 -14.77
C THR A 86 -15.60 -12.90 -15.43
N VAL A 87 -15.68 -12.54 -16.72
CA VAL A 87 -14.55 -11.97 -17.45
C VAL A 87 -14.79 -10.46 -17.64
N TYR A 88 -13.85 -9.66 -17.19
CA TYR A 88 -13.89 -8.22 -17.40
C TYR A 88 -13.53 -7.89 -18.85
N VAL A 89 -14.41 -7.18 -19.57
CA VAL A 89 -14.22 -6.82 -20.98
C VAL A 89 -13.78 -5.39 -21.15
N GLY A 90 -14.47 -4.45 -20.45
CA GLY A 90 -14.16 -3.05 -20.56
C GLY A 90 -14.76 -2.23 -19.43
N GLN A 91 -14.28 -0.98 -19.29
CA GLN A 91 -14.78 -0.06 -18.28
C GLN A 91 -14.61 1.38 -18.72
N THR A 92 -15.59 2.20 -18.40
CA THR A 92 -15.49 3.66 -18.42
C THR A 92 -15.76 4.19 -17.03
N LEU A 93 -14.94 5.11 -16.53
CA LEU A 93 -15.14 5.73 -15.21
C LEU A 93 -14.89 7.23 -15.28
N LYS A 94 -15.67 7.95 -14.49
CA LYS A 94 -15.47 9.36 -14.21
C LYS A 94 -15.33 9.56 -12.71
N PHE A 95 -14.28 10.26 -12.32
CA PHE A 95 -13.97 10.60 -10.93
C PHE A 95 -14.42 12.03 -10.65
N TRP A 96 -15.32 12.17 -9.69
CA TRP A 96 -15.97 13.45 -9.38
C TRP A 96 -15.38 14.12 -8.15
N ARG A 97 -14.94 13.31 -7.19
CA ARG A 97 -14.43 13.77 -5.89
C ARG A 97 -13.23 12.93 -5.45
N PRO A 98 -12.26 13.53 -4.74
CA PRO A 98 -11.24 12.76 -4.05
C PRO A 98 -11.91 11.88 -2.97
N ILE A 99 -11.21 10.83 -2.59
CA ILE A 99 -11.57 9.95 -1.47
C ILE A 99 -10.58 10.22 -0.37
N THR A 100 -11.02 10.56 0.83
CA THR A 100 -10.15 10.85 1.98
C THR A 100 -10.15 9.71 2.99
N ILE A 101 -9.12 9.66 3.85
CA ILE A 101 -9.03 8.64 4.91
C ILE A 101 -10.26 8.77 5.82
N GLY A 102 -10.95 7.64 6.04
CA GLY A 102 -12.20 7.59 6.81
C GLY A 102 -13.47 7.66 5.96
N ASP A 103 -13.37 8.06 4.68
CA ASP A 103 -14.53 8.00 3.79
C ASP A 103 -15.01 6.56 3.62
N THR A 104 -16.33 6.40 3.70
CA THR A 104 -17.00 5.12 3.49
C THR A 104 -17.72 5.15 2.16
N LEU A 105 -17.21 4.39 1.20
CA LEU A 105 -17.83 4.26 -0.12
C LEU A 105 -18.89 3.16 -0.13
N THR A 106 -20.05 3.49 -0.65
CA THR A 106 -21.05 2.53 -1.11
C THR A 106 -20.95 2.43 -2.62
N VAL A 107 -20.51 1.27 -3.10
CA VAL A 107 -20.44 0.95 -4.52
C VAL A 107 -21.66 0.15 -4.90
N THR A 108 -22.40 0.60 -5.90
CA THR A 108 -23.58 -0.08 -6.44
C THR A 108 -23.34 -0.40 -7.90
N ILE A 109 -23.63 -1.63 -8.31
CA ILE A 109 -23.57 -2.10 -9.69
C ILE A 109 -24.97 -2.54 -10.09
N THR A 110 -25.44 -2.07 -11.24
CA THR A 110 -26.78 -2.35 -11.77
C THR A 110 -26.69 -2.86 -13.20
N CYS A 111 -27.31 -3.98 -13.48
CA CYS A 111 -27.41 -4.50 -14.86
C CYS A 111 -28.37 -3.62 -15.67
N THR A 112 -27.83 -2.96 -16.71
CA THR A 112 -28.64 -2.07 -17.58
C THR A 112 -28.95 -2.70 -18.93
N HIS A 113 -28.07 -3.55 -19.45
CA HIS A 113 -28.27 -4.24 -20.73
C HIS A 113 -27.71 -5.65 -20.68
N ARG A 114 -28.33 -6.53 -21.49
CA ARG A 114 -27.91 -7.90 -21.73
C ARG A 114 -27.74 -8.14 -23.21
N PHE A 115 -26.66 -8.82 -23.61
CA PHE A 115 -26.35 -9.15 -24.99
C PHE A 115 -26.34 -10.67 -25.15
N GLU A 116 -27.44 -11.22 -25.64
CA GLU A 116 -27.67 -12.68 -25.71
C GLU A 116 -26.67 -13.41 -26.62
N HIS A 117 -26.17 -12.75 -27.68
CA HIS A 117 -25.30 -13.38 -28.66
C HIS A 117 -23.89 -13.72 -28.15
N ASN A 118 -23.43 -13.07 -27.06
CA ASN A 118 -22.09 -13.23 -26.50
C ASN A 118 -22.07 -13.31 -24.97
N HIS A 119 -23.24 -13.37 -24.32
CA HIS A 119 -23.42 -13.38 -22.86
C HIS A 119 -22.77 -12.18 -22.15
N HIS A 120 -22.65 -11.03 -22.83
CA HIS A 120 -22.17 -9.82 -22.22
C HIS A 120 -23.29 -9.09 -21.46
N LEU A 121 -22.88 -8.43 -20.40
CA LEU A 121 -23.70 -7.51 -19.60
C LEU A 121 -23.06 -6.14 -19.63
N LEU A 122 -23.88 -5.10 -19.79
CA LEU A 122 -23.47 -3.73 -19.49
C LEU A 122 -24.01 -3.37 -18.11
N LEU A 123 -23.11 -2.97 -17.22
CA LEU A 123 -23.38 -2.72 -15.82
C LEU A 123 -23.08 -1.25 -15.51
N GLU A 124 -24.07 -0.52 -15.00
CA GLU A 124 -23.84 0.80 -14.43
C GLU A 124 -23.13 0.67 -13.09
N CYS A 125 -22.10 1.49 -12.89
CA CYS A 125 -21.29 1.52 -11.68
C CYS A 125 -21.43 2.89 -11.03
N LEU A 126 -21.88 2.94 -9.78
CA LEU A 126 -22.02 4.15 -8.99
C LEU A 126 -21.33 3.98 -7.63
N CYS A 127 -20.42 4.90 -7.30
CA CYS A 127 -19.84 5.00 -5.97
C CYS A 127 -20.25 6.32 -5.32
N VAL A 128 -20.82 6.23 -4.14
CA VAL A 128 -21.16 7.39 -3.30
C VAL A 128 -20.44 7.29 -1.97
N ASN A 129 -20.12 8.43 -1.35
CA ASN A 129 -19.57 8.45 0.00
C ASN A 129 -20.68 8.39 1.07
N GLN A 130 -20.30 8.48 2.35
CA GLN A 130 -21.22 8.45 3.50
C GLN A 130 -22.26 9.57 3.49
N ASP A 131 -22.01 10.67 2.79
CA ASP A 131 -22.91 11.81 2.66
C ASP A 131 -23.84 11.67 1.43
N GLY A 132 -23.79 10.53 0.73
CA GLY A 132 -24.54 10.30 -0.51
C GLY A 132 -23.99 11.07 -1.72
N LEU A 133 -22.83 11.68 -1.61
CA LEU A 133 -22.21 12.43 -2.70
C LEU A 133 -21.54 11.48 -3.68
N LYS A 134 -21.77 11.70 -4.97
CA LYS A 134 -21.15 10.92 -6.05
C LYS A 134 -19.63 11.12 -6.05
N VAL A 135 -18.90 10.01 -5.96
CA VAL A 135 -17.43 9.96 -6.01
C VAL A 135 -16.96 9.43 -7.35
N ILE A 136 -17.51 8.30 -7.81
CA ILE A 136 -17.21 7.69 -9.10
C ILE A 136 -18.53 7.29 -9.75
N ASP A 137 -18.63 7.44 -11.06
CA ASP A 137 -19.64 6.79 -11.88
C ASP A 137 -19.07 6.31 -13.21
N GLY A 138 -19.77 5.41 -13.86
CA GLY A 138 -19.42 4.88 -15.16
C GLY A 138 -20.11 3.57 -15.49
N THR A 139 -19.50 2.82 -16.38
CA THR A 139 -20.04 1.54 -16.84
C THR A 139 -18.95 0.48 -16.86
N ALA A 140 -19.30 -0.77 -16.61
CA ALA A 140 -18.46 -1.92 -16.83
C ALA A 140 -19.15 -2.87 -17.81
N GLU A 141 -18.40 -3.37 -18.77
CA GLU A 141 -18.84 -4.46 -19.64
C GLU A 141 -18.14 -5.75 -19.21
N VAL A 142 -18.91 -6.79 -18.98
CA VAL A 142 -18.42 -8.10 -18.56
C VAL A 142 -19.06 -9.21 -19.38
N MET A 143 -18.33 -10.30 -19.58
CA MET A 143 -18.91 -11.56 -20.02
C MET A 143 -19.31 -12.35 -18.78
N ALA A 144 -20.61 -12.62 -18.65
CA ALA A 144 -21.15 -13.37 -17.52
C ALA A 144 -20.92 -14.88 -17.69
N PRO A 145 -20.68 -15.62 -16.58
CA PRO A 145 -20.57 -17.08 -16.65
C PRO A 145 -21.90 -17.72 -17.05
N THR A 146 -21.81 -18.78 -17.85
CA THR A 146 -22.97 -19.61 -18.24
C THR A 146 -23.13 -20.85 -17.38
N GLU A 147 -22.07 -21.23 -16.65
CA GLU A 147 -22.07 -22.36 -15.74
C GLU A 147 -22.10 -21.93 -14.28
N LYS A 148 -22.81 -22.69 -13.46
CA LYS A 148 -22.90 -22.42 -12.01
C LYS A 148 -21.59 -22.80 -11.32
N ILE A 149 -21.01 -21.84 -10.62
CA ILE A 149 -19.78 -21.99 -9.84
C ILE A 149 -20.11 -21.71 -8.39
N LYS A 150 -19.80 -22.66 -7.51
CA LYS A 150 -19.82 -22.50 -6.06
C LYS A 150 -18.53 -23.03 -5.48
N ARG A 151 -17.79 -22.21 -4.74
CA ARG A 151 -16.49 -22.55 -4.15
C ARG A 151 -16.39 -22.05 -2.71
N PRO A 152 -15.68 -22.79 -1.83
CA PRO A 152 -15.35 -22.24 -0.51
C PRO A 152 -14.64 -20.89 -0.66
N ARG A 153 -14.97 -19.95 0.20
CA ARG A 153 -14.26 -18.66 0.27
C ARG A 153 -12.85 -18.89 0.81
N ILE A 154 -11.85 -18.47 0.06
CA ILE A 154 -10.45 -18.60 0.46
C ILE A 154 -10.15 -17.52 1.50
N ALA A 155 -9.64 -17.92 2.66
CA ALA A 155 -9.11 -17.00 3.66
C ALA A 155 -7.84 -16.34 3.10
N LEU A 156 -7.82 -15.01 3.07
CA LEU A 156 -6.64 -14.27 2.66
C LEU A 156 -5.60 -14.27 3.79
N PRO A 157 -4.29 -14.27 3.45
CA PRO A 157 -3.24 -14.12 4.45
C PRO A 157 -3.35 -12.75 5.12
N GLY A 158 -3.01 -12.68 6.41
CA GLY A 158 -2.82 -11.39 7.09
C GLY A 158 -1.63 -10.65 6.46
N VAL A 159 -1.81 -9.37 6.13
CA VAL A 159 -0.74 -8.49 5.63
C VAL A 159 -0.46 -7.43 6.68
N THR A 160 0.79 -7.33 7.10
CA THR A 160 1.26 -6.28 8.00
C THR A 160 2.18 -5.34 7.21
N ILE A 161 1.82 -4.08 7.14
CA ILE A 161 2.68 -3.05 6.58
C ILE A 161 3.70 -2.68 7.65
N SER A 162 4.97 -2.78 7.31
CA SER A 162 6.07 -2.43 8.20
C SER A 162 6.91 -1.36 7.52
N ASP A 163 6.82 -0.13 8.00
CA ASP A 163 7.71 0.94 7.58
C ASP A 163 9.08 0.73 8.26
N ARG A 164 10.13 0.61 7.42
CA ARG A 164 11.51 0.51 7.92
C ARG A 164 11.92 1.75 8.72
N ARG A 165 11.41 2.93 8.34
CA ARG A 165 11.69 4.19 9.02
C ARG A 165 11.00 4.25 10.37
N GLU A 166 9.74 3.85 10.48
CA GLU A 166 9.03 3.76 11.77
C GLU A 166 9.71 2.77 12.72
N ARG A 167 10.13 1.61 12.21
CA ARG A 167 10.91 0.64 13.00
C ARG A 167 12.20 1.24 13.53
N TYR A 168 12.93 1.94 12.68
CA TYR A 168 14.17 2.62 13.07
C TYR A 168 13.90 3.68 14.14
N LEU A 169 12.91 4.54 13.94
CA LEU A 169 12.50 5.57 14.90
C LEU A 169 12.01 4.95 16.22
N HIS A 170 11.28 3.85 16.17
CA HIS A 170 10.85 3.14 17.37
C HIS A 170 12.04 2.57 18.17
N VAL A 171 13.04 1.99 17.49
CA VAL A 171 14.27 1.54 18.15
C VAL A 171 15.01 2.72 18.79
N LEU A 172 15.13 3.86 18.10
CA LEU A 172 15.72 5.07 18.65
C LEU A 172 14.96 5.57 19.89
N GLU A 173 13.63 5.53 19.87
CA GLU A 173 12.81 5.91 21.01
C GLU A 173 13.03 5.00 22.22
N MET A 174 13.12 3.69 22.00
CA MET A 174 13.42 2.71 23.06
C MET A 174 14.79 2.89 23.68
N THR A 175 15.75 3.48 22.96
CA THR A 175 17.11 3.74 23.44
C THR A 175 17.28 5.10 24.10
N LYS A 176 16.26 5.96 24.11
CA LYS A 176 16.32 7.24 24.81
C LYS A 176 16.62 7.07 26.29
N GLY A 177 17.68 7.74 26.75
CA GLY A 177 18.14 7.65 28.14
C GLY A 177 19.07 6.49 28.46
N MET A 178 19.41 5.64 27.48
CA MET A 178 20.47 4.66 27.62
C MET A 178 21.83 5.30 27.40
N GLU A 179 22.87 4.84 28.11
CA GLU A 179 24.24 5.27 27.88
C GLU A 179 24.76 4.70 26.55
N PRO A 180 25.44 5.52 25.70
CA PRO A 180 26.00 5.07 24.44
C PRO A 180 27.04 3.95 24.64
N ILE A 181 26.96 2.90 23.86
CA ILE A 181 27.84 1.74 23.95
C ILE A 181 29.12 1.97 23.15
N PRO A 182 30.32 1.81 23.72
CA PRO A 182 31.55 1.88 22.95
C PRO A 182 31.67 0.69 21.99
N ILE A 183 31.94 0.98 20.71
CA ILE A 183 32.10 -0.03 19.67
C ILE A 183 33.43 0.15 18.92
N ALA A 184 34.06 -0.93 18.51
CA ALA A 184 35.20 -0.92 17.60
C ALA A 184 34.74 -1.21 16.17
N VAL A 185 35.05 -0.32 15.23
CA VAL A 185 34.74 -0.47 13.80
C VAL A 185 36.02 -0.82 13.07
N ALA A 186 36.14 -2.05 12.61
CA ALA A 186 37.32 -2.54 11.95
C ALA A 186 37.37 -2.16 10.46
N HIS A 187 38.44 -1.52 10.06
CA HIS A 187 38.77 -1.18 8.68
C HIS A 187 37.67 -0.41 7.90
N PRO A 188 37.10 0.67 8.45
CA PRO A 188 36.02 1.45 7.79
C PRO A 188 36.61 2.33 6.68
N CYS A 189 37.03 1.70 5.58
CA CYS A 189 37.67 2.35 4.44
C CYS A 189 36.79 2.47 3.21
N ASP A 190 35.49 2.29 3.36
CA ASP A 190 34.44 2.58 2.35
C ASP A 190 33.32 3.40 2.96
N THR A 191 32.46 3.94 2.09
CA THR A 191 31.39 4.87 2.45
C THR A 191 30.42 4.29 3.48
N GLU A 192 29.95 3.07 3.27
CA GLU A 192 28.90 2.48 4.11
C GLU A 192 29.43 2.03 5.48
N SER A 193 30.63 1.42 5.50
CA SER A 193 31.27 1.00 6.75
C SER A 193 31.67 2.18 7.65
N LEU A 194 31.86 3.39 7.10
CA LEU A 194 32.15 4.59 7.86
C LEU A 194 30.87 5.37 8.24
N ARG A 195 29.90 5.51 7.31
CA ARG A 195 28.67 6.26 7.52
C ARG A 195 27.78 5.67 8.62
N GLY A 196 27.57 4.35 8.62
CA GLY A 196 26.68 3.70 9.59
C GLY A 196 27.07 3.96 11.05
N PRO A 197 28.30 3.71 11.47
CA PRO A 197 28.75 4.02 12.85
C PRO A 197 28.68 5.49 13.22
N LEU A 198 28.92 6.41 12.28
CA LEU A 198 28.80 7.85 12.53
C LEU A 198 27.34 8.27 12.71
N GLN A 199 26.43 7.73 11.91
CA GLN A 199 24.98 7.98 12.10
C GLN A 199 24.50 7.41 13.44
N ALA A 200 24.97 6.24 13.85
CA ALA A 200 24.64 5.69 15.16
C ALA A 200 25.19 6.51 16.32
N ARG A 201 26.39 7.13 16.18
CA ARG A 201 26.94 8.11 17.12
C ARG A 201 26.04 9.34 17.21
N ASP A 202 25.66 9.90 16.06
CA ASP A 202 24.84 11.11 16.01
C ASP A 202 23.43 10.87 16.58
N ALA A 203 22.96 9.64 16.52
CA ALA A 203 21.72 9.17 17.17
C ALA A 203 21.91 8.87 18.69
N GLY A 204 23.12 9.02 19.23
CA GLY A 204 23.40 8.78 20.66
C GLY A 204 23.44 7.29 21.07
N LEU A 205 23.56 6.37 20.11
CA LEU A 205 23.54 4.93 20.38
C LEU A 205 24.90 4.36 20.73
N VAL A 206 25.97 4.89 20.11
CA VAL A 206 27.32 4.32 20.20
C VAL A 206 28.40 5.39 20.33
N ILE A 207 29.55 4.98 20.89
CA ILE A 207 30.81 5.72 20.88
C ILE A 207 31.77 4.94 19.96
N PRO A 208 31.90 5.31 18.67
CA PRO A 208 32.73 4.55 17.73
C PRO A 208 34.21 4.81 17.96
N VAL A 209 35.01 3.72 17.91
CA VAL A 209 36.47 3.74 17.80
C VAL A 209 36.80 3.10 16.48
N LEU A 210 37.32 3.89 15.53
CA LEU A 210 37.67 3.40 14.19
C LEU A 210 39.06 2.75 14.27
N VAL A 211 39.17 1.53 13.77
CA VAL A 211 40.45 0.76 13.79
C VAL A 211 40.87 0.46 12.37
N GLY A 212 41.94 1.12 11.89
CA GLY A 212 42.39 0.95 10.52
C GLY A 212 43.39 2.02 10.06
N PRO A 213 43.71 2.04 8.75
CA PRO A 213 44.64 3.01 8.19
C PRO A 213 44.02 4.42 8.17
N GLU A 214 44.51 5.27 9.09
CA GLU A 214 43.94 6.62 9.32
C GLU A 214 43.83 7.44 8.04
N ALA A 215 44.87 7.42 7.18
CA ALA A 215 44.86 8.19 5.95
C ALA A 215 43.66 7.84 5.03
N LYS A 216 43.37 6.53 4.87
CA LYS A 216 42.21 6.08 4.06
C LYS A 216 40.89 6.43 4.69
N ILE A 217 40.77 6.31 6.01
CA ILE A 217 39.53 6.67 6.73
C ILE A 217 39.23 8.17 6.55
N ARG A 218 40.25 9.02 6.68
CA ARG A 218 40.08 10.47 6.48
C ARG A 218 39.77 10.83 5.04
N GLU A 219 40.41 10.17 4.06
CA GLU A 219 40.11 10.35 2.62
C GLU A 219 38.63 10.04 2.32
N VAL A 220 38.12 8.93 2.84
CA VAL A 220 36.69 8.56 2.67
C VAL A 220 35.80 9.60 3.34
N ALA A 221 36.14 10.02 4.57
CA ALA A 221 35.34 11.00 5.29
C ALA A 221 35.29 12.36 4.58
N GLU A 222 36.40 12.84 4.03
CA GLU A 222 36.46 14.09 3.26
C GLU A 222 35.63 13.98 1.97
N ARG A 223 35.79 12.93 1.20
CA ARG A 223 35.05 12.70 -0.04
C ARG A 223 33.53 12.66 0.19
N GLU A 224 33.10 12.04 1.29
CA GLU A 224 31.69 11.82 1.63
C GLU A 224 31.12 12.89 2.57
N HIS A 225 31.91 13.92 2.90
CA HIS A 225 31.54 15.00 3.83
C HIS A 225 31.08 14.50 5.22
N LEU A 226 31.74 13.44 5.73
CA LEU A 226 31.44 12.83 7.03
C LEU A 226 32.23 13.49 8.17
N ASP A 227 31.59 13.79 9.27
CA ASP A 227 32.21 14.44 10.43
C ASP A 227 32.89 13.43 11.35
N LEU A 228 34.22 13.52 11.45
CA LEU A 228 35.05 12.70 12.37
C LEU A 228 35.39 13.39 13.68
N ARG A 229 34.85 14.55 13.99
CA ARG A 229 35.14 15.25 15.25
C ARG A 229 34.75 14.42 16.46
N GLY A 230 35.66 14.31 17.42
CA GLY A 230 35.44 13.50 18.62
C GLY A 230 35.55 11.98 18.43
N VAL A 231 35.79 11.50 17.21
CA VAL A 231 35.94 10.05 16.93
C VAL A 231 37.42 9.65 17.08
N ARG A 232 37.67 8.64 17.90
CA ARG A 232 39.03 8.07 18.05
C ARG A 232 39.36 7.14 16.89
N ILE A 233 40.52 7.38 16.27
CA ILE A 233 41.10 6.45 15.25
C ILE A 233 42.28 5.74 15.88
N LYS A 234 42.28 4.40 15.80
CA LYS A 234 43.42 3.56 16.21
C LYS A 234 44.02 2.85 15.00
N ILE A 235 45.33 2.87 14.90
CA ILE A 235 46.06 2.12 13.87
C ILE A 235 46.04 0.65 14.30
N GLY A 236 45.23 -0.18 13.62
CA GLY A 236 45.27 -1.62 13.80
C GLY A 236 46.37 -2.21 12.92
N ARG A 237 47.34 -2.90 13.48
CA ARG A 237 48.13 -3.84 12.72
C ARG A 237 47.29 -5.10 12.53
N ALA A 238 46.90 -5.41 11.29
CA ALA A 238 46.48 -6.76 10.97
C ALA A 238 47.70 -7.65 11.13
N SER A 239 47.79 -8.40 12.22
CA SER A 239 48.68 -9.54 12.27
C SER A 239 47.99 -10.62 11.43
N CYS A 240 48.62 -10.97 10.29
CA CYS A 240 48.31 -12.19 9.57
C CYS A 240 48.66 -13.41 10.43
#